data_6f77b9614acf2128cb2be6822d4c1285
#
_entry.id   6f77b9614acf2128cb2be6822d4c1285
#
_cell.length_a   1.000
_cell.length_b   1.000
_cell.length_c   1.000
_cell.angle_alpha   90.00
_cell.angle_beta   90.00
_cell.angle_gamma   90.00
#
_symmetry.space_group_name_H-M   'P 1'
#
loop_
_entity.id
_entity.type
_entity.pdbx_description
1 polymer ?
#
loop_
_entity_poly.entity_id
_entity_poly.type
_entity_poly.pdbx_seq_one_letter_code
_entity_poly.pdbx_strand_id
1 'polypeptide(L)'
;DGTIDGDEDSDSDGLSDAEEINIHHTDPKLADTDQDGLTDNAEVNLKTDPSEVDTDKDGLSDGDEVKIGTDPLKTDSSGNGISDSNEDSDSDGLSDADEINTHKTKPNEPDTDNDGLLDGDEVKYGTDPTLQDSNGDGTIDGDEDSDSDGLSDADEINIHKTNPKVKDTDEDGLSDGEEVSLTTNPSVADTDNDLISDGIEVKILNSNPLKIDSDGDGTNDGDEDSDSDGLSDAIELYSYHSDPKLADTDQDGLNDNDEVEHGTDPLKSDSNGDGIIDGDEDSDSDGLSDSDEFNKHNTNPNLPDSDRDGLNDGEEVNNYKTDPSLRDTDKDRLNDGLEVNDLGTDPLKADTDEDGSNDSDEIRKHKTDPTVADTDQDGLSDGVEINTYFTDPNEADSDRDGLNDGEEVNTHKTNPLEADTDKDK
;
A
#
# COMPACT_ATOMS: atom_id res chain seq x y z
N ASP A 1 -56.86 -66.66 27.33
CA ASP A 1 -56.79 -66.86 25.89
C ASP A 1 -56.34 -68.29 25.55
N GLY A 2 -55.54 -69.00 26.28
CA GLY A 2 -55.09 -70.36 26.09
C GLY A 2 -53.66 -70.53 25.66
N THR A 3 -52.92 -69.46 25.59
CA THR A 3 -51.44 -69.43 25.45
C THR A 3 -50.80 -69.76 26.78
N ILE A 4 -49.62 -70.36 26.81
CA ILE A 4 -48.81 -70.55 28.00
C ILE A 4 -48.07 -69.20 28.26
N ASP A 5 -48.07 -68.71 29.51
CA ASP A 5 -47.49 -67.39 29.84
C ASP A 5 -46.08 -67.16 29.24
N GLY A 6 -45.29 -68.20 29.03
CA GLY A 6 -43.98 -68.13 28.38
C GLY A 6 -43.97 -68.11 26.86
N ASP A 7 -45.10 -68.49 26.18
CA ASP A 7 -45.26 -68.42 24.75
C ASP A 7 -46.08 -67.16 24.30
N GLU A 8 -46.41 -66.27 25.26
CA GLU A 8 -47.01 -64.96 24.93
C GLU A 8 -45.94 -64.04 24.33
N ASP A 9 -46.37 -63.13 23.52
CA ASP A 9 -45.61 -62.00 22.94
C ASP A 9 -46.36 -60.74 23.36
N SER A 10 -45.97 -60.15 24.53
CA SER A 10 -46.76 -59.17 25.22
C SER A 10 -46.72 -57.76 24.59
N ASP A 11 -45.70 -57.44 23.83
CA ASP A 11 -45.53 -56.16 23.14
C ASP A 11 -45.63 -56.28 21.63
N SER A 12 -45.74 -57.52 21.10
CA SER A 12 -45.94 -57.84 19.70
C SER A 12 -44.77 -57.46 18.77
N ASP A 13 -43.56 -57.62 19.25
CA ASP A 13 -42.33 -57.40 18.47
C ASP A 13 -41.89 -58.62 17.68
N GLY A 14 -42.40 -59.80 18.05
CA GLY A 14 -42.12 -61.11 17.41
C GLY A 14 -41.23 -62.04 18.19
N LEU A 15 -40.74 -61.64 19.38
CA LEU A 15 -40.13 -62.51 20.38
C LEU A 15 -41.20 -62.98 21.38
N SER A 16 -40.99 -64.12 22.03
CA SER A 16 -41.85 -64.52 23.14
C SER A 16 -41.30 -64.02 24.45
N ASP A 17 -42.18 -63.73 25.45
CA ASP A 17 -41.79 -63.27 26.80
C ASP A 17 -40.71 -64.19 27.42
N ALA A 18 -40.71 -65.48 27.11
CA ALA A 18 -39.70 -66.41 27.62
C ALA A 18 -38.35 -66.27 26.89
N GLU A 19 -38.31 -65.97 25.61
CA GLU A 19 -37.07 -65.68 24.85
C GLU A 19 -36.45 -64.38 25.32
N GLU A 20 -37.25 -63.37 25.49
CA GLU A 20 -36.82 -62.07 25.98
C GLU A 20 -36.19 -62.15 27.35
N ILE A 21 -36.88 -62.68 28.36
CA ILE A 21 -36.39 -62.77 29.75
C ILE A 21 -35.17 -63.68 29.88
N ASN A 22 -35.17 -64.84 29.21
CA ASN A 22 -34.18 -65.87 29.51
C ASN A 22 -33.01 -65.93 28.51
N ILE A 23 -33.16 -65.37 27.33
CA ILE A 23 -32.15 -65.44 26.28
C ILE A 23 -31.54 -64.03 25.97
N HIS A 24 -32.41 -63.06 25.76
CA HIS A 24 -32.01 -61.74 25.29
C HIS A 24 -31.86 -60.71 26.42
N HIS A 25 -32.51 -60.96 27.58
CA HIS A 25 -32.51 -60.13 28.76
C HIS A 25 -33.18 -58.75 28.55
N THR A 26 -34.18 -58.72 27.68
CA THR A 26 -35.02 -57.59 27.35
C THR A 26 -36.30 -57.53 28.21
N ASP A 27 -37.06 -56.43 28.10
CA ASP A 27 -38.32 -56.23 28.83
C ASP A 27 -39.53 -56.67 27.94
N PRO A 28 -40.22 -57.79 28.23
CA PRO A 28 -41.30 -58.32 27.39
C PRO A 28 -42.56 -57.40 27.29
N LYS A 29 -42.46 -56.18 27.67
CA LYS A 29 -43.50 -55.13 27.52
C LYS A 29 -43.05 -53.93 26.68
N LEU A 30 -41.82 -53.92 26.23
CA LEU A 30 -41.22 -52.90 25.42
C LEU A 30 -40.65 -53.57 24.17
N ALA A 31 -41.31 -53.39 23.07
CA ALA A 31 -40.88 -53.91 21.77
C ALA A 31 -39.52 -53.40 21.27
N ASP A 32 -38.97 -52.43 21.99
CA ASP A 32 -37.67 -51.78 21.80
C ASP A 32 -37.18 -51.42 23.19
N THR A 33 -36.34 -52.28 23.76
CA THR A 33 -35.93 -52.23 25.16
C THR A 33 -35.00 -51.03 25.47
N ASP A 34 -34.07 -50.73 24.60
CA ASP A 34 -33.08 -49.66 24.79
C ASP A 34 -33.46 -48.34 24.12
N GLN A 35 -34.54 -48.38 23.29
CA GLN A 35 -35.14 -47.22 22.63
C GLN A 35 -34.24 -46.56 21.57
N ASP A 36 -33.52 -47.38 20.83
CA ASP A 36 -32.68 -46.94 19.72
C ASP A 36 -33.44 -46.82 18.39
N GLY A 37 -34.65 -47.31 18.34
CA GLY A 37 -35.55 -47.28 17.15
C GLY A 37 -35.62 -48.61 16.38
N LEU A 38 -34.90 -49.64 16.78
CA LEU A 38 -35.10 -51.01 16.34
C LEU A 38 -35.97 -51.75 17.38
N THR A 39 -36.63 -52.82 16.97
CA THR A 39 -37.29 -53.72 17.94
C THR A 39 -36.31 -54.78 18.38
N ASP A 40 -36.47 -55.34 19.59
CA ASP A 40 -35.61 -56.37 20.13
C ASP A 40 -35.44 -57.56 19.16
N ASN A 41 -36.53 -57.93 18.48
CA ASN A 41 -36.47 -58.98 17.43
C ASN A 41 -35.70 -58.55 16.18
N ALA A 42 -35.77 -57.27 15.80
CA ALA A 42 -34.99 -56.78 14.66
C ALA A 42 -33.50 -56.84 14.97
N GLU A 43 -33.12 -56.47 16.17
CA GLU A 43 -31.74 -56.52 16.64
C GLU A 43 -31.20 -57.93 16.78
N VAL A 44 -31.97 -58.82 17.36
CA VAL A 44 -31.64 -60.27 17.35
C VAL A 44 -31.37 -60.81 15.95
N ASN A 45 -32.14 -60.37 14.95
CA ASN A 45 -31.92 -60.73 13.55
C ASN A 45 -30.66 -60.08 12.96
N LEU A 46 -30.34 -58.86 13.35
CA LEU A 46 -29.14 -58.15 12.93
C LEU A 46 -27.90 -58.63 13.68
N LYS A 47 -28.08 -59.22 14.89
CA LYS A 47 -27.06 -59.69 15.84
C LYS A 47 -26.45 -58.53 16.64
N THR A 48 -27.11 -57.45 16.77
CA THR A 48 -26.83 -56.39 17.71
C THR A 48 -27.30 -56.79 19.14
N ASP A 49 -27.00 -56.01 20.14
CA ASP A 49 -27.38 -56.25 21.53
C ASP A 49 -28.63 -55.43 21.89
N PRO A 50 -29.82 -56.02 22.00
CA PRO A 50 -31.09 -55.30 22.20
C PRO A 50 -31.23 -54.60 23.56
N SER A 51 -30.18 -54.53 24.33
CA SER A 51 -30.09 -53.77 25.59
C SER A 51 -29.03 -52.67 25.58
N GLU A 52 -28.34 -52.50 24.47
CA GLU A 52 -27.27 -51.49 24.26
C GLU A 52 -27.55 -50.66 23.03
N VAL A 53 -27.95 -49.45 23.15
CA VAL A 53 -28.31 -48.48 22.10
C VAL A 53 -27.32 -48.41 20.90
N ASP A 54 -26.05 -48.72 21.16
CA ASP A 54 -24.92 -48.64 20.25
C ASP A 54 -24.02 -49.84 20.51
N THR A 55 -24.17 -50.88 19.70
CA THR A 55 -23.51 -52.21 19.90
C THR A 55 -22.00 -52.12 19.69
N ASP A 56 -21.49 -51.40 18.75
CA ASP A 56 -20.07 -51.34 18.40
C ASP A 56 -19.35 -50.10 19.02
N LYS A 57 -20.11 -49.18 19.60
CA LYS A 57 -19.67 -48.03 20.36
C LYS A 57 -18.91 -46.97 19.55
N ASP A 58 -19.36 -46.70 18.39
CA ASP A 58 -18.80 -45.68 17.54
C ASP A 58 -19.45 -44.31 17.72
N GLY A 59 -20.64 -44.22 18.33
CA GLY A 59 -21.36 -43.00 18.65
C GLY A 59 -22.67 -42.80 17.90
N LEU A 60 -23.01 -43.69 16.98
CA LEU A 60 -24.34 -43.81 16.36
C LEU A 60 -25.13 -44.92 17.07
N SER A 61 -26.46 -44.83 17.05
CA SER A 61 -27.29 -45.93 17.51
C SER A 61 -27.46 -46.96 16.41
N ASP A 62 -27.62 -48.25 16.80
CA ASP A 62 -27.86 -49.37 15.85
C ASP A 62 -29.04 -49.02 14.92
N GLY A 63 -30.09 -48.36 15.45
CA GLY A 63 -31.24 -47.93 14.70
C GLY A 63 -30.94 -46.78 13.72
N ASP A 64 -30.06 -45.86 14.06
CA ASP A 64 -29.66 -44.77 13.17
C ASP A 64 -28.74 -45.31 12.07
N GLU A 65 -27.80 -46.21 12.39
CA GLU A 65 -26.93 -46.83 11.42
C GLU A 65 -27.72 -47.60 10.35
N VAL A 66 -28.71 -48.39 10.79
CA VAL A 66 -29.61 -49.06 9.85
C VAL A 66 -30.36 -48.09 8.93
N LYS A 67 -30.76 -46.92 9.42
CA LYS A 67 -31.42 -45.87 8.64
C LYS A 67 -30.50 -45.23 7.60
N ILE A 68 -29.25 -44.96 7.97
CA ILE A 68 -28.28 -44.31 7.08
C ILE A 68 -27.57 -45.34 6.16
N GLY A 69 -27.60 -46.66 6.55
CA GLY A 69 -27.09 -47.75 5.74
C GLY A 69 -25.70 -48.24 6.09
N THR A 70 -25.22 -47.92 7.29
CA THR A 70 -23.99 -48.48 7.87
C THR A 70 -24.23 -49.81 8.55
N ASP A 71 -23.21 -50.50 9.03
CA ASP A 71 -23.27 -51.84 9.65
C ASP A 71 -23.08 -51.71 11.18
N PRO A 72 -24.13 -51.80 12.00
CA PRO A 72 -24.12 -51.57 13.44
C PRO A 72 -23.24 -52.51 14.25
N LEU A 73 -22.47 -53.36 13.60
CA LEU A 73 -21.45 -54.23 14.22
C LEU A 73 -20.02 -53.80 13.87
N LYS A 74 -19.83 -52.65 13.22
CA LYS A 74 -18.54 -52.20 12.76
C LYS A 74 -18.41 -50.67 12.87
N THR A 75 -17.63 -50.23 13.78
CA THR A 75 -17.29 -48.80 13.99
C THR A 75 -16.78 -48.04 12.74
N ASP A 76 -16.49 -48.71 11.67
CA ASP A 76 -16.02 -48.20 10.37
C ASP A 76 -16.50 -49.17 9.29
N SER A 77 -17.70 -48.98 8.81
CA SER A 77 -18.35 -49.79 7.80
C SER A 77 -17.69 -49.70 6.44
N SER A 78 -17.19 -48.53 6.08
CA SER A 78 -16.52 -48.22 4.82
C SER A 78 -15.10 -48.78 4.76
N GLY A 79 -14.43 -48.94 5.89
CA GLY A 79 -13.04 -49.38 6.00
C GLY A 79 -12.00 -48.31 5.64
N ASN A 80 -12.37 -47.04 5.69
CA ASN A 80 -11.51 -45.92 5.33
C ASN A 80 -10.66 -45.38 6.50
N GLY A 81 -10.94 -45.82 7.73
CA GLY A 81 -10.25 -45.42 8.95
C GLY A 81 -10.93 -44.29 9.72
N ILE A 82 -12.11 -43.88 9.31
CA ILE A 82 -13.00 -42.95 10.00
C ILE A 82 -14.17 -43.78 10.55
N SER A 83 -14.62 -43.52 11.79
CA SER A 83 -15.81 -44.17 12.32
C SER A 83 -17.08 -43.67 11.61
N ASP A 84 -18.10 -44.50 11.50
CA ASP A 84 -19.34 -44.13 10.81
C ASP A 84 -19.94 -42.84 11.41
N SER A 85 -19.89 -42.68 12.74
CA SER A 85 -20.31 -41.45 13.45
C SER A 85 -19.55 -40.19 13.04
N ASN A 86 -18.29 -40.30 12.65
CA ASN A 86 -17.43 -39.19 12.24
C ASN A 86 -17.33 -39.01 10.72
N GLU A 87 -17.97 -39.87 9.95
CA GLU A 87 -18.12 -39.62 8.52
C GLU A 87 -19.02 -38.42 8.27
N ASP A 88 -18.86 -37.79 7.14
CA ASP A 88 -19.68 -36.73 6.56
C ASP A 88 -20.16 -37.29 5.23
N SER A 89 -21.31 -38.00 5.30
CA SER A 89 -21.77 -38.86 4.23
C SER A 89 -22.23 -38.12 2.99
N ASP A 90 -22.70 -36.91 3.11
CA ASP A 90 -23.16 -36.06 2.01
C ASP A 90 -22.28 -34.86 1.68
N SER A 91 -21.21 -34.65 2.50
CA SER A 91 -20.19 -33.64 2.30
C SER A 91 -20.68 -32.21 2.47
N ASP A 92 -21.51 -31.98 3.47
CA ASP A 92 -22.03 -30.67 3.81
C ASP A 92 -21.22 -29.91 4.91
N GLY A 93 -20.32 -30.67 5.57
CA GLY A 93 -19.44 -30.14 6.64
C GLY A 93 -19.86 -30.53 8.05
N LEU A 94 -20.95 -31.26 8.24
CA LEU A 94 -21.35 -31.89 9.49
C LEU A 94 -20.96 -33.36 9.50
N SER A 95 -20.77 -33.93 10.69
CA SER A 95 -20.63 -35.39 10.82
C SER A 95 -22.00 -36.05 10.95
N ASP A 96 -22.13 -37.28 10.48
CA ASP A 96 -23.37 -38.04 10.60
C ASP A 96 -23.93 -38.06 12.02
N ALA A 97 -23.05 -38.14 13.03
CA ALA A 97 -23.46 -38.06 14.42
C ALA A 97 -23.91 -36.66 14.86
N ASP A 98 -23.27 -35.58 14.40
CA ASP A 98 -23.71 -34.21 14.70
C ASP A 98 -25.08 -33.93 14.09
N GLU A 99 -25.29 -34.38 12.86
CA GLU A 99 -26.56 -34.27 12.18
C GLU A 99 -27.68 -34.97 12.93
N ILE A 100 -27.50 -36.25 13.23
CA ILE A 100 -28.53 -37.10 13.88
C ILE A 100 -28.75 -36.64 15.33
N ASN A 101 -27.66 -36.46 16.09
CA ASN A 101 -27.77 -36.24 17.53
C ASN A 101 -28.05 -34.81 17.91
N THR A 102 -27.46 -33.82 17.17
CA THR A 102 -27.46 -32.42 17.52
C THR A 102 -28.46 -31.62 16.67
N HIS A 103 -28.30 -31.66 15.36
CA HIS A 103 -29.02 -30.78 14.45
C HIS A 103 -30.35 -31.33 13.96
N LYS A 104 -30.54 -32.64 13.99
CA LYS A 104 -31.72 -33.39 13.52
C LYS A 104 -31.90 -33.30 12.00
N THR A 105 -30.80 -33.13 11.30
CA THR A 105 -30.70 -33.15 9.86
C THR A 105 -30.54 -34.61 9.32
N LYS A 106 -30.36 -34.75 8.04
CA LYS A 106 -30.32 -36.07 7.37
C LYS A 106 -28.92 -36.31 6.79
N PRO A 107 -28.12 -37.23 7.33
CA PRO A 107 -26.74 -37.49 6.90
C PRO A 107 -26.51 -37.89 5.41
N ASN A 108 -27.52 -37.99 4.63
CA ASN A 108 -27.44 -38.35 3.20
C ASN A 108 -28.09 -37.27 2.30
N GLU A 109 -28.49 -36.14 2.86
CA GLU A 109 -29.13 -35.02 2.14
C GLU A 109 -28.47 -33.71 2.63
N PRO A 110 -27.51 -33.14 1.88
CA PRO A 110 -26.69 -32.01 2.34
C PRO A 110 -27.45 -30.71 2.56
N ASP A 111 -28.71 -30.64 2.24
CA ASP A 111 -29.66 -29.53 2.41
C ASP A 111 -30.99 -30.15 2.80
N THR A 112 -31.20 -30.31 4.09
CA THR A 112 -32.34 -31.09 4.66
C THR A 112 -33.69 -30.46 4.37
N ASP A 113 -33.82 -29.15 4.35
CA ASP A 113 -35.10 -28.44 4.13
C ASP A 113 -35.27 -27.85 2.74
N ASN A 114 -34.23 -27.93 1.92
CA ASN A 114 -34.17 -27.52 0.51
C ASN A 114 -34.40 -26.02 0.29
N ASP A 115 -33.70 -25.20 1.03
CA ASP A 115 -33.74 -23.73 0.91
C ASP A 115 -32.58 -23.14 0.08
N GLY A 116 -31.56 -23.97 -0.24
CA GLY A 116 -30.40 -23.61 -1.06
C GLY A 116 -29.12 -23.40 -0.27
N LEU A 117 -29.15 -23.47 1.06
CA LEU A 117 -27.98 -23.54 1.93
C LEU A 117 -27.72 -25.02 2.28
N LEU A 118 -26.49 -25.34 2.61
CA LEU A 118 -26.12 -26.65 3.16
C LEU A 118 -26.34 -26.66 4.67
N ASP A 119 -26.76 -27.77 5.26
CA ASP A 119 -27.00 -27.87 6.70
C ASP A 119 -25.79 -27.38 7.52
N GLY A 120 -24.55 -27.73 7.09
CA GLY A 120 -23.33 -27.26 7.72
C GLY A 120 -23.06 -25.76 7.59
N ASP A 121 -23.40 -25.15 6.46
CA ASP A 121 -23.31 -23.70 6.29
C ASP A 121 -24.35 -22.99 7.15
N GLU A 122 -25.56 -23.51 7.26
CA GLU A 122 -26.60 -22.96 8.12
C GLU A 122 -26.20 -22.98 9.59
N VAL A 123 -25.67 -24.10 10.08
CA VAL A 123 -25.11 -24.21 11.42
C VAL A 123 -23.99 -23.20 11.64
N LYS A 124 -23.11 -23.03 10.65
CA LYS A 124 -22.00 -22.06 10.71
C LYS A 124 -22.50 -20.61 10.77
N TYR A 125 -23.48 -20.28 9.98
CA TYR A 125 -24.00 -18.92 9.89
C TYR A 125 -25.19 -18.65 10.82
N GLY A 126 -25.78 -19.70 11.42
CA GLY A 126 -26.71 -19.62 12.55
C GLY A 126 -28.18 -19.52 12.13
N THR A 127 -28.53 -20.15 11.02
CA THR A 127 -29.90 -20.51 10.66
C THR A 127 -30.26 -21.90 11.15
N ASP A 128 -31.49 -22.35 11.02
CA ASP A 128 -31.96 -23.68 11.46
C ASP A 128 -32.09 -24.61 10.24
N PRO A 129 -31.19 -25.60 10.07
CA PRO A 129 -31.15 -26.46 8.87
C PRO A 129 -32.34 -27.38 8.67
N THR A 130 -33.38 -27.20 9.45
CA THR A 130 -34.65 -27.93 9.30
C THR A 130 -35.83 -27.02 8.93
N LEU A 131 -35.59 -25.70 8.76
CA LEU A 131 -36.62 -24.68 8.53
C LEU A 131 -36.21 -23.72 7.42
N GLN A 132 -36.74 -23.86 6.23
CA GLN A 132 -36.47 -22.99 5.05
C GLN A 132 -36.53 -21.48 5.32
N ASP A 133 -37.14 -21.04 6.39
CA ASP A 133 -37.31 -19.64 6.81
C ASP A 133 -37.19 -19.63 8.34
N SER A 134 -35.96 -19.58 8.82
CA SER A 134 -35.61 -19.68 10.25
C SER A 134 -36.15 -18.51 11.08
N ASN A 135 -36.22 -17.32 10.49
CA ASN A 135 -36.66 -16.12 11.18
C ASN A 135 -38.18 -15.88 11.06
N GLY A 136 -38.86 -16.52 10.11
CA GLY A 136 -40.32 -16.47 9.90
C GLY A 136 -40.78 -15.17 9.22
N ASP A 137 -39.96 -14.50 8.46
CA ASP A 137 -40.29 -13.25 7.81
C ASP A 137 -40.90 -13.41 6.41
N GLY A 138 -40.82 -14.59 5.84
CA GLY A 138 -41.38 -14.98 4.54
C GLY A 138 -40.41 -15.03 3.39
N THR A 139 -39.12 -14.78 3.64
CA THR A 139 -38.01 -15.05 2.74
C THR A 139 -37.36 -16.37 3.18
N ILE A 140 -36.92 -17.24 2.28
CA ILE A 140 -36.17 -18.42 2.63
C ILE A 140 -34.72 -18.04 2.93
N ASP A 141 -34.05 -18.75 3.84
CA ASP A 141 -32.72 -18.36 4.35
C ASP A 141 -31.70 -18.19 3.24
N GLY A 142 -31.69 -19.07 2.23
CA GLY A 142 -30.80 -18.96 1.08
C GLY A 142 -31.07 -17.78 0.14
N ASP A 143 -32.30 -17.25 0.11
CA ASP A 143 -32.65 -16.05 -0.67
C ASP A 143 -32.53 -14.73 0.15
N GLU A 144 -32.18 -14.82 1.44
CA GLU A 144 -31.88 -13.63 2.23
C GLU A 144 -30.62 -12.92 1.74
N ASP A 145 -30.51 -11.64 2.03
CA ASP A 145 -29.34 -10.77 1.86
C ASP A 145 -29.04 -10.21 3.25
N SER A 146 -28.32 -11.03 4.04
CA SER A 146 -28.15 -10.83 5.47
C SER A 146 -27.38 -9.55 5.84
N ASP A 147 -26.46 -9.10 5.00
CA ASP A 147 -25.63 -7.91 5.22
C ASP A 147 -26.02 -6.72 4.34
N SER A 148 -26.97 -6.91 3.44
CA SER A 148 -27.53 -5.89 2.56
C SER A 148 -26.52 -5.33 1.54
N ASP A 149 -25.78 -6.19 0.91
CA ASP A 149 -24.81 -5.84 -0.12
C ASP A 149 -25.35 -6.04 -1.56
N GLY A 150 -26.44 -6.77 -1.70
CA GLY A 150 -27.13 -7.03 -2.97
C GLY A 150 -26.94 -8.45 -3.52
N LEU A 151 -26.20 -9.32 -2.83
CA LEU A 151 -26.13 -10.75 -3.10
C LEU A 151 -27.04 -11.51 -2.15
N SER A 152 -27.48 -12.70 -2.51
CA SER A 152 -28.17 -13.59 -1.60
C SER A 152 -27.17 -14.45 -0.82
N ASP A 153 -27.54 -14.86 0.40
CA ASP A 153 -26.68 -15.68 1.25
C ASP A 153 -26.22 -16.95 0.52
N ALA A 154 -27.10 -17.58 -0.26
CA ALA A 154 -26.77 -18.75 -1.08
C ALA A 154 -25.80 -18.44 -2.25
N ASP A 155 -25.93 -17.30 -2.92
CA ASP A 155 -25.00 -16.87 -3.97
C ASP A 155 -23.62 -16.61 -3.39
N GLU A 156 -23.55 -15.96 -2.25
CA GLU A 156 -22.31 -15.67 -1.54
C GLU A 156 -21.58 -16.96 -1.15
N ILE A 157 -22.26 -17.86 -0.45
CA ILE A 157 -21.68 -19.10 0.04
C ILE A 157 -21.33 -20.05 -1.13
N ASN A 158 -22.26 -20.24 -2.07
CA ASN A 158 -22.11 -21.28 -3.07
C ASN A 158 -21.28 -20.85 -4.28
N ILE A 159 -21.39 -19.58 -4.71
CA ILE A 159 -20.78 -19.07 -5.95
C ILE A 159 -19.55 -18.26 -5.67
N HIS A 160 -19.67 -17.25 -4.81
CA HIS A 160 -18.62 -16.24 -4.60
C HIS A 160 -17.61 -16.62 -3.51
N LYS A 161 -18.02 -17.51 -2.57
CA LYS A 161 -17.22 -17.94 -1.41
C LYS A 161 -16.93 -16.80 -0.45
N THR A 162 -17.84 -15.85 -0.37
CA THR A 162 -17.85 -14.73 0.56
C THR A 162 -18.62 -15.07 1.84
N ASN A 163 -18.67 -14.14 2.76
CA ASN A 163 -19.33 -14.32 4.04
C ASN A 163 -20.65 -13.52 4.09
N PRO A 164 -21.83 -14.20 4.08
CA PRO A 164 -23.14 -13.55 3.98
C PRO A 164 -23.50 -12.60 5.16
N LYS A 165 -22.58 -12.40 6.10
CA LYS A 165 -22.74 -11.47 7.23
C LYS A 165 -21.73 -10.35 7.23
N VAL A 166 -20.94 -10.24 6.17
CA VAL A 166 -19.88 -9.25 6.03
C VAL A 166 -19.96 -8.66 4.62
N LYS A 167 -20.56 -7.52 4.50
CA LYS A 167 -20.81 -6.78 3.28
C LYS A 167 -19.62 -6.56 2.34
N ASP A 168 -18.39 -6.61 2.85
CA ASP A 168 -17.12 -6.38 2.20
C ASP A 168 -16.17 -7.41 2.79
N THR A 169 -15.99 -8.53 2.09
CA THR A 169 -15.31 -9.72 2.63
C THR A 169 -13.80 -9.54 2.73
N ASP A 170 -13.16 -8.79 1.85
CA ASP A 170 -11.71 -8.55 1.82
C ASP A 170 -11.29 -7.18 2.33
N GLU A 171 -12.27 -6.36 2.74
CA GLU A 171 -12.10 -5.05 3.37
C GLU A 171 -11.40 -4.01 2.47
N ASP A 172 -11.60 -4.08 1.15
CA ASP A 172 -11.00 -3.15 0.19
C ASP A 172 -11.80 -1.85 0.01
N GLY A 173 -13.04 -1.84 0.52
CA GLY A 173 -13.97 -0.71 0.47
C GLY A 173 -15.08 -0.84 -0.58
N LEU A 174 -15.06 -1.83 -1.48
CA LEU A 174 -16.21 -2.25 -2.27
C LEU A 174 -17.05 -3.24 -1.45
N SER A 175 -18.31 -3.40 -1.74
CA SER A 175 -19.07 -4.52 -1.23
C SER A 175 -18.96 -5.70 -2.18
N ASP A 176 -19.14 -6.93 -1.66
CA ASP A 176 -19.07 -8.14 -2.47
C ASP A 176 -20.01 -8.05 -3.69
N GLY A 177 -21.21 -7.46 -3.51
CA GLY A 177 -22.16 -7.20 -4.60
C GLY A 177 -21.71 -6.13 -5.60
N GLU A 178 -21.02 -5.06 -5.14
CA GLU A 178 -20.41 -4.08 -6.03
C GLU A 178 -19.32 -4.75 -6.88
N GLU A 179 -18.47 -5.58 -6.29
CA GLU A 179 -17.40 -6.29 -6.97
C GLU A 179 -17.89 -7.30 -7.99
N VAL A 180 -18.88 -8.09 -7.65
CA VAL A 180 -19.55 -8.99 -8.60
C VAL A 180 -20.07 -8.22 -9.82
N SER A 181 -20.62 -7.03 -9.60
CA SER A 181 -21.09 -6.16 -10.68
C SER A 181 -19.95 -5.59 -11.53
N LEU A 182 -18.79 -5.34 -10.94
CA LEU A 182 -17.58 -4.89 -11.62
C LEU A 182 -16.76 -6.04 -12.23
N THR A 183 -17.05 -7.28 -11.84
CA THR A 183 -16.32 -8.50 -12.22
C THR A 183 -14.93 -8.61 -11.56
N THR A 184 -14.69 -7.90 -10.47
CA THR A 184 -13.56 -8.10 -9.58
C THR A 184 -13.79 -9.34 -8.67
N ASN A 185 -12.85 -9.67 -7.83
CA ASN A 185 -12.91 -10.84 -6.98
C ASN A 185 -13.18 -10.47 -5.53
N PRO A 186 -14.39 -10.65 -4.99
CA PRO A 186 -14.81 -10.20 -3.66
C PRO A 186 -14.10 -10.89 -2.47
N SER A 187 -13.05 -11.61 -2.72
CA SER A 187 -12.18 -12.22 -1.70
C SER A 187 -10.72 -11.81 -1.87
N VAL A 188 -10.42 -10.85 -2.74
CA VAL A 188 -9.05 -10.40 -3.06
C VAL A 188 -9.06 -8.92 -3.32
N ALA A 189 -8.66 -8.15 -2.35
CA ALA A 189 -8.68 -6.69 -2.33
C ALA A 189 -7.97 -5.97 -3.50
N ASP A 190 -7.15 -6.66 -4.27
CA ASP A 190 -6.40 -6.16 -5.43
C ASP A 190 -6.46 -7.27 -6.49
N THR A 191 -7.44 -7.17 -7.40
CA THR A 191 -7.77 -8.22 -8.36
C THR A 191 -6.69 -8.40 -9.43
N ASP A 192 -6.05 -7.33 -9.90
CA ASP A 192 -5.05 -7.39 -10.97
C ASP A 192 -3.59 -7.31 -10.48
N ASN A 193 -3.40 -7.08 -9.19
CA ASN A 193 -2.11 -7.07 -8.49
C ASN A 193 -1.15 -5.96 -8.94
N ASP A 194 -1.66 -4.75 -9.05
CA ASP A 194 -0.89 -3.56 -9.39
C ASP A 194 -0.46 -2.71 -8.18
N LEU A 195 -0.80 -3.17 -6.95
CA LEU A 195 -0.54 -2.57 -5.64
C LEU A 195 -1.63 -1.60 -5.14
N ILE A 196 -2.68 -1.36 -5.89
CA ILE A 196 -3.83 -0.57 -5.46
C ILE A 196 -5.01 -1.52 -5.23
N SER A 197 -5.85 -1.27 -4.25
CA SER A 197 -7.05 -2.06 -4.05
C SER A 197 -8.17 -1.63 -4.99
N ASP A 198 -9.00 -2.60 -5.41
CA ASP A 198 -10.11 -2.38 -6.34
C ASP A 198 -11.01 -1.21 -5.88
N GLY A 199 -11.25 -1.12 -4.56
CA GLY A 199 -12.04 -0.05 -3.98
C GLY A 199 -11.41 1.34 -4.08
N ILE A 200 -10.11 1.44 -3.94
CA ILE A 200 -9.37 2.70 -4.15
C ILE A 200 -9.37 3.09 -5.62
N GLU A 201 -9.11 2.15 -6.51
CA GLU A 201 -9.14 2.40 -7.96
C GLU A 201 -10.49 2.97 -8.40
N VAL A 202 -11.57 2.32 -8.00
CA VAL A 202 -12.92 2.74 -8.40
C VAL A 202 -13.35 4.06 -7.75
N LYS A 203 -13.06 4.25 -6.45
CA LYS A 203 -13.63 5.36 -5.66
C LYS A 203 -12.73 6.59 -5.60
N ILE A 204 -11.42 6.40 -5.67
CA ILE A 204 -10.43 7.46 -5.53
C ILE A 204 -9.72 7.75 -6.85
N LEU A 205 -9.02 6.77 -7.40
CA LEU A 205 -8.18 6.98 -8.59
C LEU A 205 -9.00 7.09 -9.88
N ASN A 206 -10.13 6.39 -9.97
CA ASN A 206 -10.95 6.23 -11.17
C ASN A 206 -10.20 5.47 -12.28
N SER A 207 -9.38 4.50 -11.85
CA SER A 207 -8.70 3.53 -12.69
C SER A 207 -9.56 2.27 -12.88
N ASN A 208 -9.03 1.25 -13.52
CA ASN A 208 -9.77 0.02 -13.85
C ASN A 208 -9.19 -1.17 -13.10
N PRO A 209 -9.86 -1.69 -12.05
CA PRO A 209 -9.37 -2.73 -11.15
C PRO A 209 -9.15 -4.12 -11.79
N LEU A 210 -9.19 -4.20 -13.10
CA LEU A 210 -8.92 -5.40 -13.89
C LEU A 210 -7.73 -5.23 -14.83
N LYS A 211 -6.96 -4.14 -14.69
CA LYS A 211 -5.83 -3.82 -15.56
C LYS A 211 -4.72 -3.13 -14.79
N ILE A 212 -3.64 -3.81 -14.62
CA ILE A 212 -2.40 -3.34 -13.99
C ILE A 212 -1.92 -1.95 -14.47
N ASP A 213 -2.28 -1.54 -15.67
CA ASP A 213 -1.96 -0.29 -16.36
C ASP A 213 -3.23 0.15 -17.09
N SER A 214 -3.99 1.01 -16.46
CA SER A 214 -5.32 1.42 -16.90
C SER A 214 -5.30 2.28 -18.16
N ASP A 215 -4.34 3.17 -18.28
CA ASP A 215 -4.25 4.14 -19.39
C ASP A 215 -3.35 3.64 -20.52
N GLY A 216 -2.50 2.63 -20.27
CA GLY A 216 -1.67 1.96 -21.28
C GLY A 216 -0.38 2.69 -21.59
N ASP A 217 0.13 3.50 -20.69
CA ASP A 217 1.36 4.26 -20.84
C ASP A 217 2.63 3.46 -20.53
N GLY A 218 2.50 2.34 -19.79
CA GLY A 218 3.57 1.42 -19.44
C GLY A 218 4.01 1.52 -17.97
N THR A 219 3.35 2.35 -17.18
CA THR A 219 3.47 2.42 -15.72
C THR A 219 2.28 1.67 -15.12
N ASN A 220 2.44 0.98 -14.00
CA ASN A 220 1.33 0.37 -13.28
C ASN A 220 0.59 1.45 -12.50
N ASP A 221 -0.72 1.30 -12.29
CA ASP A 221 -1.53 2.32 -11.61
C ASP A 221 -0.97 2.66 -10.22
N GLY A 222 -0.46 1.68 -9.47
CA GLY A 222 0.18 1.92 -8.16
C GLY A 222 1.57 2.56 -8.20
N ASP A 223 2.28 2.45 -9.32
CA ASP A 223 3.58 3.10 -9.55
C ASP A 223 3.41 4.50 -10.20
N GLU A 224 2.20 4.89 -10.59
CA GLU A 224 1.91 6.23 -11.07
C GLU A 224 2.06 7.28 -9.97
N ASP A 225 2.31 8.51 -10.38
CA ASP A 225 2.39 9.73 -9.57
C ASP A 225 1.33 10.68 -10.13
N SER A 226 0.11 10.54 -9.62
CA SER A 226 -1.08 11.17 -10.19
C SER A 226 -1.10 12.70 -10.09
N ASP A 227 -0.41 13.28 -9.10
CA ASP A 227 -0.35 14.73 -8.88
C ASP A 227 1.02 15.34 -9.15
N SER A 228 2.01 14.49 -9.46
CA SER A 228 3.37 14.88 -9.88
C SER A 228 4.19 15.55 -8.77
N ASP A 229 4.06 15.08 -7.55
CA ASP A 229 4.84 15.57 -6.40
C ASP A 229 6.16 14.79 -6.19
N GLY A 230 6.26 13.58 -6.76
CA GLY A 230 7.43 12.71 -6.68
C GLY A 230 7.23 11.44 -5.84
N LEU A 231 6.09 11.28 -5.16
CA LEU A 231 5.64 10.03 -4.56
C LEU A 231 4.77 9.25 -5.56
N SER A 232 4.70 7.95 -5.43
CA SER A 232 3.76 7.15 -6.21
C SER A 232 2.45 6.96 -5.42
N ASP A 233 1.34 6.82 -6.14
CA ASP A 233 0.00 6.67 -5.58
C ASP A 233 -0.05 5.59 -4.48
N ALA A 234 0.59 4.43 -4.69
CA ALA A 234 0.67 3.38 -3.68
C ALA A 234 1.50 3.78 -2.45
N ILE A 235 2.57 4.54 -2.60
CA ILE A 235 3.38 5.03 -1.47
C ILE A 235 2.57 6.01 -0.63
N GLU A 236 1.88 6.92 -1.27
CA GLU A 236 1.02 7.89 -0.60
C GLU A 236 -0.08 7.21 0.19
N LEU A 237 -0.85 6.33 -0.45
CA LEU A 237 -1.99 5.66 0.15
C LEU A 237 -1.60 4.75 1.33
N TYR A 238 -0.54 3.96 1.18
CA TYR A 238 -0.23 2.90 2.15
C TYR A 238 0.90 3.24 3.13
N SER A 239 1.79 4.17 2.79
CA SER A 239 2.90 4.55 3.68
C SER A 239 2.63 5.83 4.44
N TYR A 240 2.14 6.86 3.77
CA TYR A 240 1.94 8.19 4.33
C TYR A 240 0.48 8.53 4.59
N HIS A 241 -0.46 7.86 3.91
CA HIS A 241 -1.91 8.11 3.95
C HIS A 241 -2.28 9.51 3.44
N SER A 242 -1.44 10.07 2.57
CA SER A 242 -1.71 11.30 1.84
C SER A 242 -2.70 11.05 0.68
N ASP A 243 -3.17 12.12 0.07
CA ASP A 243 -4.13 12.05 -1.04
C ASP A 243 -3.38 12.06 -2.38
N PRO A 244 -3.32 10.94 -3.14
CA PRO A 244 -2.56 10.82 -4.37
C PRO A 244 -3.03 11.75 -5.51
N LYS A 245 -3.92 12.68 -5.24
CA LYS A 245 -4.41 13.70 -6.18
C LYS A 245 -4.14 15.12 -5.72
N LEU A 246 -3.46 15.28 -4.62
CA LEU A 246 -3.13 16.57 -4.02
C LEU A 246 -1.66 16.59 -3.62
N ALA A 247 -0.82 17.10 -4.47
CA ALA A 247 0.63 17.25 -4.25
C ALA A 247 1.04 17.92 -2.92
N ASP A 248 0.11 18.49 -2.19
CA ASP A 248 0.24 19.13 -0.88
C ASP A 248 -1.07 18.83 -0.15
N THR A 249 -1.10 17.71 0.57
CA THR A 249 -2.33 17.16 1.18
C THR A 249 -2.90 18.08 2.27
N ASP A 250 -2.08 18.69 3.10
CA ASP A 250 -2.51 19.53 4.23
C ASP A 250 -2.47 21.04 3.95
N GLN A 251 -1.94 21.43 2.80
CA GLN A 251 -1.93 22.78 2.24
C GLN A 251 -1.09 23.78 3.04
N ASP A 252 0.08 23.35 3.45
CA ASP A 252 1.01 24.18 4.20
C ASP A 252 2.09 24.84 3.32
N GLY A 253 2.17 24.44 2.05
CA GLY A 253 3.09 25.01 1.06
C GLY A 253 4.30 24.16 0.76
N LEU A 254 4.49 23.03 1.42
CA LEU A 254 5.37 21.93 1.01
C LEU A 254 4.53 20.89 0.24
N ASN A 255 5.12 20.16 -0.67
CA ASN A 255 4.46 19.00 -1.23
C ASN A 255 4.76 17.75 -0.37
N ASP A 256 3.95 16.71 -0.50
CA ASP A 256 4.03 15.54 0.38
C ASP A 256 5.41 14.87 0.30
N ASN A 257 6.03 14.82 -0.89
CA ASN A 257 7.38 14.29 -1.04
C ASN A 257 8.45 15.20 -0.39
N ASP A 258 8.34 16.52 -0.52
CA ASP A 258 9.28 17.45 0.12
C ASP A 258 9.19 17.32 1.65
N GLU A 259 7.99 17.13 2.20
CA GLU A 259 7.79 16.87 3.62
C GLU A 259 8.42 15.56 4.07
N VAL A 260 8.24 14.49 3.29
CA VAL A 260 8.88 13.19 3.55
C VAL A 260 10.40 13.31 3.54
N GLU A 261 10.98 14.07 2.58
CA GLU A 261 12.43 14.32 2.52
C GLU A 261 12.92 15.21 3.68
N HIS A 262 12.11 16.19 4.08
CA HIS A 262 12.43 17.09 5.18
C HIS A 262 12.21 16.45 6.55
N GLY A 263 11.25 15.53 6.66
CA GLY A 263 10.93 14.79 7.88
C GLY A 263 9.75 15.37 8.66
N THR A 264 8.90 16.12 8.00
CA THR A 264 7.59 16.59 8.47
C THR A 264 6.50 15.55 8.13
N ASP A 265 5.27 15.79 8.51
CA ASP A 265 4.14 14.84 8.37
C ASP A 265 3.15 15.39 7.33
N PRO A 266 3.05 14.80 6.12
CA PRO A 266 2.18 15.27 5.02
C PRO A 266 0.69 15.46 5.36
N LEU A 267 0.30 15.12 6.57
CA LEU A 267 -1.09 15.28 7.05
C LEU A 267 -1.23 16.38 8.10
N LYS A 268 -0.15 17.12 8.42
CA LYS A 268 -0.16 18.11 9.51
C LYS A 268 0.61 19.36 9.15
N SER A 269 -0.04 20.38 8.75
CA SER A 269 0.53 21.69 8.40
C SER A 269 1.39 22.38 9.51
N ASP A 270 1.54 21.77 10.66
CA ASP A 270 2.40 22.18 11.78
C ASP A 270 2.80 20.90 12.52
N SER A 271 3.80 20.20 12.01
CA SER A 271 4.25 18.90 12.48
C SER A 271 4.82 18.93 13.89
N ASN A 272 5.53 20.02 14.23
CA ASN A 272 6.16 20.18 15.52
C ASN A 272 5.25 20.82 16.59
N GLY A 273 4.15 21.45 16.19
CA GLY A 273 3.12 22.04 17.07
C GLY A 273 3.52 23.37 17.70
N ASP A 274 4.39 24.13 17.08
CA ASP A 274 4.90 25.39 17.63
C ASP A 274 4.06 26.62 17.21
N GLY A 275 3.19 26.45 16.21
CA GLY A 275 2.25 27.46 15.71
C GLY A 275 2.72 28.17 14.45
N ILE A 276 3.81 27.73 13.84
CA ILE A 276 4.24 28.08 12.48
C ILE A 276 3.94 26.86 11.61
N ILE A 277 3.46 27.04 10.40
CA ILE A 277 3.25 25.95 9.46
C ILE A 277 4.60 25.53 8.86
N ASP A 278 4.77 24.24 8.54
CA ASP A 278 6.06 23.67 8.16
C ASP A 278 6.66 24.40 6.95
N GLY A 279 5.86 24.75 5.94
CA GLY A 279 6.32 25.50 4.78
C GLY A 279 6.74 26.96 5.07
N ASP A 280 6.27 27.58 6.16
CA ASP A 280 6.66 28.94 6.58
C ASP A 280 7.84 28.92 7.58
N GLU A 281 8.30 27.74 8.03
CA GLU A 281 9.49 27.63 8.86
C GLU A 281 10.75 28.04 8.09
N ASP A 282 11.80 28.41 8.82
CA ASP A 282 13.15 28.69 8.36
C ASP A 282 14.06 27.76 9.19
N SER A 283 14.13 26.51 8.76
CA SER A 283 14.69 25.40 9.56
C SER A 283 16.18 25.55 9.85
N ASP A 284 16.95 26.17 8.96
CA ASP A 284 18.38 26.37 9.12
C ASP A 284 18.76 27.81 9.47
N SER A 285 17.78 28.72 9.53
CA SER A 285 17.91 30.10 9.95
C SER A 285 18.77 30.98 9.02
N ASP A 286 18.67 30.78 7.73
CA ASP A 286 19.38 31.55 6.72
C ASP A 286 18.58 32.76 6.20
N GLY A 287 17.26 32.80 6.42
CA GLY A 287 16.34 33.88 6.06
C GLY A 287 15.46 33.59 4.85
N LEU A 288 15.43 32.35 4.36
CA LEU A 288 14.40 31.81 3.47
C LEU A 288 13.44 30.93 4.26
N SER A 289 12.25 30.71 3.77
CA SER A 289 11.34 29.71 4.31
C SER A 289 11.55 28.38 3.61
N ASP A 290 11.26 27.28 4.30
CA ASP A 290 11.44 25.93 3.77
C ASP A 290 10.71 25.77 2.43
N SER A 291 9.48 26.30 2.30
CA SER A 291 8.73 26.28 1.03
C SER A 291 9.35 27.15 -0.07
N ASP A 292 9.97 28.28 0.25
CA ASP A 292 10.68 29.10 -0.73
C ASP A 292 11.93 28.37 -1.23
N GLU A 293 12.61 27.66 -0.37
CA GLU A 293 13.79 26.87 -0.71
C GLU A 293 13.46 25.72 -1.65
N PHE A 294 12.48 24.88 -1.31
CA PHE A 294 12.05 23.80 -2.19
C PHE A 294 11.45 24.32 -3.51
N ASN A 295 10.44 25.19 -3.43
CA ASN A 295 9.62 25.53 -4.59
C ASN A 295 10.24 26.58 -5.54
N LYS A 296 11.14 27.45 -5.03
CA LYS A 296 11.66 28.57 -5.82
C LYS A 296 13.15 28.52 -6.10
N HIS A 297 13.91 27.98 -5.15
CA HIS A 297 15.37 28.09 -5.17
C HIS A 297 16.06 26.74 -5.39
N ASN A 298 15.35 25.62 -5.15
CA ASN A 298 15.90 24.28 -5.22
C ASN A 298 17.14 24.12 -4.32
N THR A 299 17.05 24.68 -3.14
CA THR A 299 18.01 24.58 -2.06
C THR A 299 17.54 23.62 -0.96
N ASN A 300 18.36 23.34 0.02
CA ASN A 300 18.05 22.39 1.08
C ASN A 300 17.74 23.13 2.38
N PRO A 301 16.50 23.11 2.89
CA PRO A 301 16.08 23.86 4.07
C PRO A 301 16.77 23.47 5.39
N ASN A 302 17.64 22.47 5.36
CA ASN A 302 18.47 22.11 6.50
C ASN A 302 19.94 22.56 6.36
N LEU A 303 20.29 23.29 5.31
CA LEU A 303 21.67 23.68 4.99
C LEU A 303 21.75 25.15 4.58
N PRO A 304 22.13 26.07 5.47
CA PRO A 304 22.17 27.52 5.20
C PRO A 304 23.02 27.96 3.99
N ASP A 305 23.79 27.06 3.40
CA ASP A 305 24.71 27.28 2.26
C ASP A 305 24.68 25.97 1.44
N SER A 306 23.70 25.85 0.56
CA SER A 306 23.39 24.62 -0.18
C SER A 306 24.50 24.21 -1.15
N ASP A 307 25.11 25.16 -1.85
CA ASP A 307 26.17 24.89 -2.84
C ASP A 307 27.58 24.94 -2.25
N ARG A 308 27.73 25.47 -1.00
CA ARG A 308 28.97 25.56 -0.23
C ARG A 308 30.02 26.44 -0.87
N ASP A 309 29.59 27.60 -1.26
CA ASP A 309 30.46 28.62 -1.82
C ASP A 309 30.93 29.68 -0.79
N GLY A 310 30.25 29.75 0.35
CA GLY A 310 30.57 30.63 1.47
C GLY A 310 29.63 31.85 1.65
N LEU A 311 28.53 31.90 0.90
CA LEU A 311 27.34 32.70 1.16
C LEU A 311 26.23 31.82 1.69
N ASN A 312 25.27 32.34 2.40
CA ASN A 312 24.05 31.67 2.77
C ASN A 312 23.00 31.85 1.65
N ASP A 313 22.16 30.85 1.42
CA ASP A 313 21.15 30.87 0.37
C ASP A 313 20.24 32.12 0.49
N GLY A 314 19.83 32.46 1.72
CA GLY A 314 19.06 33.67 1.98
C GLY A 314 19.83 34.99 1.72
N GLU A 315 21.15 35.05 1.95
CA GLU A 315 21.98 36.20 1.57
C GLU A 315 22.09 36.33 0.05
N GLU A 316 22.26 35.22 -0.65
CA GLU A 316 22.33 35.19 -2.10
C GLU A 316 21.05 35.73 -2.72
N VAL A 317 19.90 35.16 -2.34
CA VAL A 317 18.59 35.55 -2.85
C VAL A 317 18.23 37.01 -2.50
N ASN A 318 18.44 37.38 -1.22
CA ASN A 318 17.95 38.68 -0.72
C ASN A 318 18.88 39.83 -1.00
N ASN A 319 20.21 39.64 -0.93
CA ASN A 319 21.19 40.71 -1.02
C ASN A 319 21.90 40.75 -2.37
N TYR A 320 22.44 39.61 -2.83
CA TYR A 320 23.36 39.60 -3.97
C TYR A 320 22.67 39.26 -5.29
N LYS A 321 21.51 38.57 -5.24
CA LYS A 321 20.75 38.14 -6.41
C LYS A 321 21.47 37.06 -7.21
N THR A 322 22.38 36.34 -6.58
CA THR A 322 23.04 35.18 -7.12
C THR A 322 22.08 33.95 -7.04
N ASP A 323 22.46 32.87 -7.66
CA ASP A 323 21.69 31.61 -7.65
C ASP A 323 22.24 30.70 -6.56
N PRO A 324 21.51 30.46 -5.46
CA PRO A 324 22.01 29.74 -4.28
C PRO A 324 22.25 28.23 -4.54
N SER A 325 21.92 27.75 -5.72
CA SER A 325 22.24 26.40 -6.16
C SER A 325 23.53 26.31 -6.99
N LEU A 326 24.16 27.45 -7.28
CA LEU A 326 25.30 27.55 -8.22
C LEU A 326 26.45 28.34 -7.62
N ARG A 327 27.51 27.69 -7.21
CA ARG A 327 28.74 28.26 -6.62
C ARG A 327 29.38 29.42 -7.39
N ASP A 328 29.04 29.64 -8.63
CA ASP A 328 29.63 30.59 -9.56
C ASP A 328 28.53 30.99 -10.55
N THR A 329 27.80 32.02 -10.22
CA THR A 329 26.59 32.47 -10.92
C THR A 329 26.89 33.01 -12.33
N ASP A 330 27.98 33.79 -12.49
CA ASP A 330 28.35 34.42 -13.77
C ASP A 330 29.31 33.57 -14.62
N LYS A 331 29.83 32.47 -14.07
CA LYS A 331 30.68 31.46 -14.71
C LYS A 331 32.06 31.95 -15.10
N ASP A 332 32.62 32.82 -14.31
CA ASP A 332 33.97 33.34 -14.48
C ASP A 332 35.04 32.43 -13.84
N ARG A 333 34.62 31.45 -12.98
CA ARG A 333 35.42 30.50 -12.19
C ARG A 333 35.87 31.03 -10.81
N LEU A 334 35.40 32.16 -10.38
CA LEU A 334 35.38 32.51 -8.99
C LEU A 334 34.06 32.00 -8.40
N ASN A 335 33.96 31.77 -7.14
CA ASN A 335 32.70 31.45 -6.51
C ASN A 335 32.15 32.71 -5.84
N ASP A 336 30.85 32.85 -5.84
CA ASP A 336 30.13 34.06 -5.45
C ASP A 336 30.54 34.48 -4.03
N GLY A 337 30.66 33.54 -3.09
CA GLY A 337 31.14 33.82 -1.73
C GLY A 337 32.57 34.31 -1.66
N LEU A 338 33.49 33.88 -2.52
CA LEU A 338 34.84 34.40 -2.59
C LEU A 338 34.84 35.85 -3.13
N GLU A 339 34.05 36.12 -4.12
CA GLU A 339 33.89 37.42 -4.76
C GLU A 339 33.39 38.46 -3.78
N VAL A 340 32.31 38.13 -3.07
CA VAL A 340 31.68 39.03 -2.09
C VAL A 340 32.55 39.22 -0.86
N ASN A 341 33.07 38.15 -0.27
CA ASN A 341 33.69 38.22 1.06
C ASN A 341 35.18 38.63 1.01
N ASP A 342 35.91 38.24 -0.04
CA ASP A 342 37.36 38.39 -0.07
C ASP A 342 37.86 39.31 -1.18
N LEU A 343 37.22 39.31 -2.35
CA LEU A 343 37.72 40.04 -3.52
C LEU A 343 37.07 41.40 -3.73
N GLY A 344 35.78 41.55 -3.37
CA GLY A 344 35.00 42.74 -3.59
C GLY A 344 34.54 42.92 -5.04
N THR A 345 34.56 41.82 -5.83
CA THR A 345 34.01 41.78 -7.20
C THR A 345 32.50 41.60 -7.19
N ASP A 346 31.87 41.78 -8.32
CA ASP A 346 30.40 41.64 -8.51
C ASP A 346 30.09 40.20 -9.00
N PRO A 347 29.50 39.32 -8.16
CA PRO A 347 29.28 37.90 -8.48
C PRO A 347 28.28 37.68 -9.62
N LEU A 348 27.74 38.74 -10.22
CA LEU A 348 26.86 38.70 -11.38
C LEU A 348 27.57 39.15 -12.66
N LYS A 349 28.87 39.50 -12.57
CA LYS A 349 29.64 40.01 -13.69
C LYS A 349 31.03 39.41 -13.78
N ALA A 350 31.25 38.58 -14.75
CA ALA A 350 32.54 37.98 -15.05
C ALA A 350 33.70 38.94 -15.33
N ASP A 351 33.42 40.24 -15.39
CA ASP A 351 34.32 41.38 -15.62
C ASP A 351 33.71 42.54 -14.84
N THR A 352 34.13 42.70 -13.57
CA THR A 352 33.50 43.64 -12.63
C THR A 352 33.65 45.09 -13.03
N ASP A 353 34.84 45.50 -13.52
CA ASP A 353 35.16 46.89 -13.91
C ASP A 353 34.98 47.19 -15.39
N GLU A 354 34.56 46.20 -16.18
CA GLU A 354 34.22 46.29 -17.58
C GLU A 354 35.38 46.70 -18.48
N ASP A 355 36.59 46.31 -18.15
CA ASP A 355 37.80 46.67 -18.87
C ASP A 355 38.12 45.73 -20.04
N GLY A 356 37.50 44.56 -20.07
CA GLY A 356 37.66 43.52 -21.09
C GLY A 356 38.59 42.37 -20.70
N SER A 357 39.06 42.34 -19.47
CA SER A 357 39.65 41.20 -18.81
C SER A 357 38.59 40.57 -17.87
N ASN A 358 38.71 39.29 -17.59
CA ASN A 358 37.79 38.57 -16.71
C ASN A 358 38.43 38.52 -15.31
N ASP A 359 37.65 38.77 -14.25
CA ASP A 359 38.12 38.87 -12.86
C ASP A 359 39.02 37.68 -12.46
N SER A 360 38.61 36.49 -12.82
CA SER A 360 39.36 35.25 -12.57
C SER A 360 40.72 35.22 -13.29
N ASP A 361 40.77 35.73 -14.51
CA ASP A 361 42.03 35.82 -15.27
C ASP A 361 42.96 36.91 -14.71
N GLU A 362 42.39 38.00 -14.27
CA GLU A 362 43.14 39.07 -13.62
C GLU A 362 43.85 38.58 -12.34
N ILE A 363 43.08 37.95 -11.45
CA ILE A 363 43.61 37.40 -10.19
C ILE A 363 44.63 36.29 -10.43
N ARG A 364 44.31 35.36 -11.29
CA ARG A 364 45.12 34.12 -11.46
C ARG A 364 46.29 34.26 -12.37
N LYS A 365 46.14 35.00 -13.48
CA LYS A 365 47.15 35.09 -14.54
C LYS A 365 47.90 36.40 -14.53
N HIS A 366 47.17 37.51 -14.45
CA HIS A 366 47.71 38.84 -14.70
C HIS A 366 48.20 39.54 -13.42
N LYS A 367 47.61 39.18 -12.26
CA LYS A 367 47.89 39.77 -10.96
C LYS A 367 47.48 41.26 -10.88
N THR A 368 46.49 41.64 -11.64
CA THR A 368 45.81 42.93 -11.62
C THR A 368 44.69 42.93 -10.57
N ASP A 369 44.13 44.12 -10.29
CA ASP A 369 43.01 44.30 -9.38
C ASP A 369 41.69 44.30 -10.19
N PRO A 370 40.83 43.28 -10.07
CA PRO A 370 39.61 43.13 -10.92
C PRO A 370 38.52 44.18 -10.64
N THR A 371 38.78 45.13 -9.75
CA THR A 371 37.90 46.26 -9.45
C THR A 371 38.44 47.59 -9.99
N VAL A 372 39.57 47.56 -10.70
CA VAL A 372 40.29 48.73 -11.17
C VAL A 372 40.76 48.55 -12.61
N ALA A 373 40.00 49.08 -13.55
CA ALA A 373 40.19 48.91 -14.99
C ALA A 373 41.55 49.31 -15.58
N ASP A 374 42.42 49.97 -14.86
CA ASP A 374 43.75 50.44 -15.24
C ASP A 374 44.63 50.37 -13.96
N THR A 375 45.27 49.21 -13.75
CA THR A 375 45.98 48.89 -12.52
C THR A 375 47.21 49.75 -12.31
N ASP A 376 48.00 50.07 -13.34
CA ASP A 376 49.22 50.84 -13.27
C ASP A 376 49.04 52.35 -13.61
N GLN A 377 47.83 52.74 -14.00
CA GLN A 377 47.37 54.11 -14.28
C GLN A 377 48.12 54.81 -15.41
N ASP A 378 48.44 54.08 -16.45
CA ASP A 378 49.13 54.63 -17.62
C ASP A 378 48.20 55.20 -18.68
N GLY A 379 46.87 54.87 -18.59
CA GLY A 379 45.81 55.35 -19.50
C GLY A 379 45.38 54.31 -20.57
N LEU A 380 45.88 53.07 -20.51
CA LEU A 380 45.27 51.90 -21.09
C LEU A 380 44.53 51.11 -20.02
N SER A 381 43.55 50.37 -20.38
CA SER A 381 42.94 49.39 -19.43
C SER A 381 43.65 48.04 -19.50
N ASP A 382 43.64 47.32 -18.36
CA ASP A 382 44.33 46.02 -18.25
C ASP A 382 43.90 45.08 -19.33
N GLY A 383 42.57 44.98 -19.64
CA GLY A 383 42.04 44.13 -20.69
C GLY A 383 42.47 44.59 -22.11
N VAL A 384 42.67 45.90 -22.35
CA VAL A 384 43.19 46.38 -23.61
C VAL A 384 44.67 46.09 -23.77
N GLU A 385 45.43 46.20 -22.73
CA GLU A 385 46.83 45.82 -22.67
C GLU A 385 47.04 44.36 -22.97
N ILE A 386 46.32 43.48 -22.24
CA ILE A 386 46.41 42.04 -22.36
C ILE A 386 45.97 41.56 -23.75
N ASN A 387 44.84 42.04 -24.25
CA ASN A 387 44.21 41.52 -25.44
C ASN A 387 44.58 42.19 -26.76
N THR A 388 45.09 43.45 -26.69
CA THR A 388 45.32 44.21 -27.91
C THR A 388 46.81 44.54 -28.10
N TYR A 389 47.47 45.05 -27.07
CA TYR A 389 48.84 45.55 -27.18
C TYR A 389 49.89 44.57 -26.68
N PHE A 390 49.45 43.59 -25.81
CA PHE A 390 50.34 42.61 -25.22
C PHE A 390 51.40 43.20 -24.29
N THR A 391 51.11 44.35 -23.70
CA THR A 391 51.88 45.01 -22.67
C THR A 391 51.62 44.41 -21.28
N ASP A 392 52.41 44.76 -20.29
CA ASP A 392 52.23 44.25 -18.89
C ASP A 392 51.36 45.24 -18.11
N PRO A 393 50.12 44.90 -17.75
CA PRO A 393 49.18 45.77 -17.06
C PRO A 393 49.58 46.21 -15.65
N ASN A 394 50.77 45.77 -15.22
CA ASN A 394 51.34 46.21 -13.93
C ASN A 394 52.58 47.11 -14.11
N GLU A 395 53.03 47.39 -15.33
CA GLU A 395 54.16 48.23 -15.66
C GLU A 395 53.83 49.28 -16.67
N ALA A 396 53.58 50.50 -16.27
CA ALA A 396 53.14 51.66 -17.07
C ALA A 396 54.06 52.01 -18.27
N ASP A 397 55.22 51.41 -18.42
CA ASP A 397 56.22 51.59 -19.48
C ASP A 397 56.86 50.26 -19.75
N SER A 398 56.27 49.47 -20.61
CA SER A 398 56.60 48.04 -20.86
C SER A 398 57.96 47.88 -21.54
N ASP A 399 58.42 48.80 -22.39
CA ASP A 399 59.70 48.77 -23.10
C ASP A 399 60.77 49.61 -22.43
N ARG A 400 60.40 50.46 -21.43
CA ARG A 400 61.28 51.30 -20.59
C ARG A 400 62.02 52.39 -21.39
N ASP A 401 61.35 52.99 -22.34
CA ASP A 401 61.93 54.08 -23.11
C ASP A 401 61.69 55.48 -22.52
N GLY A 402 60.75 55.55 -21.51
CA GLY A 402 60.41 56.76 -20.76
C GLY A 402 59.10 57.40 -21.19
N LEU A 403 58.34 56.78 -22.08
CA LEU A 403 56.92 57.08 -22.34
C LEU A 403 56.09 55.98 -21.73
N ASN A 404 54.89 56.29 -21.28
CA ASN A 404 53.98 55.31 -20.81
C ASN A 404 53.23 54.64 -21.99
N ASP A 405 52.89 53.37 -21.90
CA ASP A 405 52.24 52.58 -22.94
C ASP A 405 50.96 53.29 -23.44
N GLY A 406 50.16 53.87 -22.54
CA GLY A 406 48.99 54.66 -22.86
C GLY A 406 49.28 55.97 -23.58
N GLU A 407 50.41 56.67 -23.26
CA GLU A 407 50.85 57.85 -24.00
C GLU A 407 51.30 57.50 -25.38
N GLU A 408 52.05 56.38 -25.54
CA GLU A 408 52.49 55.90 -26.81
C GLU A 408 51.30 55.56 -27.75
N VAL A 409 50.36 54.77 -27.27
CA VAL A 409 49.19 54.33 -28.05
C VAL A 409 48.26 55.49 -28.33
N ASN A 410 47.88 56.29 -27.31
CA ASN A 410 46.83 57.28 -27.46
C ASN A 410 47.30 58.56 -28.11
N THR A 411 48.53 59.01 -27.80
CA THR A 411 49.08 60.31 -28.22
C THR A 411 50.07 60.18 -29.35
N HIS A 412 51.10 59.33 -29.20
CA HIS A 412 52.25 59.28 -30.11
C HIS A 412 52.02 58.35 -31.29
N LYS A 413 51.12 57.30 -31.15
CA LYS A 413 50.90 56.27 -32.13
C LYS A 413 52.15 55.43 -32.38
N THR A 414 52.96 55.27 -31.37
CA THR A 414 54.11 54.41 -31.34
C THR A 414 53.78 53.02 -30.80
N ASN A 415 54.72 52.08 -30.87
CA ASN A 415 54.51 50.72 -30.37
C ASN A 415 55.02 50.57 -28.96
N PRO A 416 54.21 50.29 -27.98
CA PRO A 416 54.58 50.24 -26.55
C PRO A 416 55.48 49.09 -26.16
N LEU A 417 55.90 48.27 -27.13
CA LEU A 417 56.83 47.16 -26.93
C LEU A 417 58.17 47.36 -27.68
N GLU A 418 58.39 48.54 -28.29
CA GLU A 418 59.62 48.85 -29.08
C GLU A 418 60.12 50.24 -28.76
N ALA A 419 61.12 50.38 -27.90
CA ALA A 419 61.75 51.65 -27.45
C ALA A 419 62.26 52.57 -28.58
N ASP A 420 62.26 52.13 -29.81
CA ASP A 420 62.58 52.88 -31.01
C ASP A 420 61.70 52.42 -32.16
N THR A 421 60.47 52.86 -32.20
CA THR A 421 59.44 52.43 -33.18
C THR A 421 59.78 52.79 -34.61
N ASP A 422 60.49 53.91 -34.87
CA ASP A 422 60.85 54.37 -36.20
C ASP A 422 62.25 53.91 -36.65
N LYS A 423 63.05 53.29 -35.72
CA LYS A 423 64.36 52.74 -35.97
C LYS A 423 65.38 53.74 -36.55
N ASP A 424 65.31 54.98 -36.07
CA ASP A 424 66.18 56.04 -36.57
C ASP A 424 67.48 56.18 -35.79
N LYS A 425 67.74 55.33 -34.71
CA LYS A 425 68.98 55.23 -34.00
C LYS A 425 69.29 53.78 -33.54
#